data_d317be29214d994c9c6e3168446c6131
#
_entry.id   d317be29214d994c9c6e3168446c6131
#
_cell.length_a   1.000
_cell.length_b   1.000
_cell.length_c   1.000
_cell.angle_alpha   90.00
_cell.angle_beta   90.00
_cell.angle_gamma   90.00
#
_symmetry.space_group_name_H-M   'P 1'
#
loop_
_entity.id
_entity.type
_entity.pdbx_description
1 polymer ?
#
loop_
_entity_poly.entity_id
_entity_poly.type
_entity_poly.pdbx_seq_one_letter_code
_entity_poly.pdbx_strand_id
1 'polypeptide(L)'
;LFKAYTSRVGEGPFPTELGGKQSAIWCRDKKVADEKEKFPNPDPNSKDEFEQGVALRNLGGEMGAVTGRLRRTGWLDIPLLKYAIKMNNATELVLTKLDILNKFKKIKVCTHYIIKSHAKGRAGKKTQEIPFDLSRAQIKCVYKSFPVWKGELSDYGKKLPKEALDYVKFLEKTLSVPIIYVGTGPEEHHCVERYWK
;
A
#
# COMPACT_ATOMS: atom_id res chain seq x y z
N LEU A 1 5.97 -3.49 11.99
CA LEU A 1 4.75 -2.74 11.65
C LEU A 1 4.77 -2.37 10.18
N PHE A 2 3.62 -2.50 9.47
CA PHE A 2 3.45 -2.06 8.08
C PHE A 2 2.03 -1.51 7.85
N LYS A 3 1.87 -0.68 6.81
CA LYS A 3 0.57 -0.14 6.40
C LYS A 3 -0.11 -1.06 5.39
N ALA A 4 -1.43 -0.99 5.31
CA ALA A 4 -2.21 -1.72 4.30
C ALA A 4 -1.96 -1.27 2.85
N TYR A 5 -1.10 -0.29 2.65
CA TYR A 5 -0.63 0.24 1.37
C TYR A 5 0.84 0.66 1.49
N THR A 6 1.47 1.00 0.38
CA THR A 6 2.86 1.46 0.37
C THR A 6 2.93 2.98 0.32
N SER A 7 3.79 3.59 1.13
CA SER A 7 4.11 5.02 1.04
C SER A 7 5.62 5.25 1.05
N ARG A 8 6.07 6.32 0.38
CA ARG A 8 7.48 6.65 0.24
C ARG A 8 7.70 8.15 0.29
N VAL A 9 8.74 8.57 1.00
CA VAL A 9 9.25 9.94 0.98
C VAL A 9 10.41 10.03 -0.02
N GLY A 10 10.45 11.12 -0.78
CA GLY A 10 11.54 11.43 -1.69
C GLY A 10 11.58 10.57 -2.95
N GLU A 11 12.73 10.63 -3.62
CA GLU A 11 12.96 9.99 -4.91
C GLU A 11 13.28 8.49 -4.80
N GLY A 12 13.39 7.85 -5.95
CA GLY A 12 13.75 6.45 -6.11
C GLY A 12 12.59 5.57 -6.59
N PRO A 13 12.86 4.29 -6.85
CA PRO A 13 11.91 3.39 -7.46
C PRO A 13 10.72 3.12 -6.55
N PHE A 14 9.52 3.09 -7.13
CA PHE A 14 8.28 2.78 -6.44
C PHE A 14 7.35 2.02 -7.41
N PRO A 15 7.51 0.69 -7.55
CA PRO A 15 6.81 -0.09 -8.57
C PRO A 15 5.30 0.00 -8.54
N THR A 16 4.72 0.10 -7.35
CA THR A 16 3.25 0.14 -7.14
C THR A 16 2.68 1.54 -7.00
N GLU A 17 3.48 2.59 -7.29
CA GLU A 17 3.06 3.99 -7.17
C GLU A 17 1.84 4.29 -8.05
N LEU A 18 0.84 4.92 -7.45
CA LEU A 18 -0.32 5.44 -8.14
C LEU A 18 0.04 6.76 -8.84
N GLY A 19 -0.18 6.82 -10.17
CA GLY A 19 0.20 7.96 -11.01
C GLY A 19 1.67 8.01 -11.42
N GLY A 20 2.52 7.07 -10.97
CA GLY A 20 3.89 6.89 -11.45
C GLY A 20 4.72 8.17 -11.48
N LYS A 21 5.31 8.52 -12.64
CA LYS A 21 6.16 9.71 -12.79
C LYS A 21 5.45 11.02 -12.42
N GLN A 22 4.17 11.14 -12.71
CA GLN A 22 3.38 12.34 -12.39
C GLN A 22 3.31 12.52 -10.87
N SER A 23 3.02 11.45 -10.12
CA SER A 23 3.01 11.46 -8.65
C SER A 23 4.38 11.81 -8.08
N ALA A 24 5.46 11.22 -8.60
CA ALA A 24 6.83 11.48 -8.16
C ALA A 24 7.20 12.97 -8.32
N ILE A 25 6.92 13.57 -9.49
CA ILE A 25 7.16 14.99 -9.75
C ILE A 25 6.30 15.87 -8.83
N TRP A 26 5.00 15.55 -8.73
CA TRP A 26 4.07 16.29 -7.89
C TRP A 26 4.53 16.32 -6.43
N CYS A 27 4.86 15.17 -5.85
CA CYS A 27 5.29 15.08 -4.45
C CYS A 27 6.66 15.71 -4.17
N ARG A 28 7.51 15.87 -5.21
CA ARG A 28 8.77 16.59 -5.11
C ARG A 28 8.55 18.11 -5.09
N ASP A 29 7.70 18.60 -5.99
CA ASP A 29 7.60 20.02 -6.33
C ASP A 29 6.47 20.74 -5.59
N LYS A 30 5.49 20.01 -5.04
CA LYS A 30 4.28 20.55 -4.42
C LYS A 30 4.19 20.21 -2.93
N LYS A 31 3.44 21.06 -2.21
CA LYS A 31 3.14 20.90 -0.78
C LYS A 31 1.67 20.54 -0.57
N VAL A 32 1.31 20.25 0.67
CA VAL A 32 -0.07 19.93 1.08
C VAL A 32 -1.07 21.00 0.69
N ALA A 33 -0.70 22.28 0.81
CA ALA A 33 -1.58 23.39 0.44
C ALA A 33 -1.93 23.35 -1.06
N ASP A 34 -0.92 23.20 -1.92
CA ASP A 34 -1.12 23.08 -3.38
C ASP A 34 -2.02 21.90 -3.76
N GLU A 35 -1.84 20.76 -3.04
CA GLU A 35 -2.65 19.58 -3.30
C GLU A 35 -4.09 19.75 -2.86
N LYS A 36 -4.34 20.36 -1.70
CA LYS A 36 -5.69 20.65 -1.21
C LYS A 36 -6.43 21.66 -2.09
N GLU A 37 -5.72 22.65 -2.62
CA GLU A 37 -6.30 23.62 -3.55
C GLU A 37 -6.71 22.97 -4.87
N LYS A 38 -5.83 22.15 -5.45
CA LYS A 38 -6.09 21.51 -6.74
C LYS A 38 -7.05 20.32 -6.66
N PHE A 39 -7.00 19.58 -5.56
CA PHE A 39 -7.82 18.38 -5.31
C PHE A 39 -8.53 18.48 -3.96
N PRO A 40 -9.57 19.34 -3.83
CA PRO A 40 -10.27 19.51 -2.55
C PRO A 40 -11.00 18.24 -2.10
N ASN A 41 -11.48 17.42 -3.04
CA ASN A 41 -12.18 16.16 -2.80
C ASN A 41 -11.76 15.12 -3.83
N PRO A 42 -10.53 14.56 -3.74
CA PRO A 42 -10.04 13.59 -4.71
C PRO A 42 -10.82 12.28 -4.61
N ASP A 43 -11.25 11.74 -5.76
CA ASP A 43 -12.00 10.48 -5.82
C ASP A 43 -11.05 9.27 -5.68
N PRO A 44 -11.15 8.45 -4.61
CA PRO A 44 -10.36 7.22 -4.45
C PRO A 44 -10.68 6.18 -5.53
N ASN A 45 -11.77 6.36 -6.28
CA ASN A 45 -12.24 5.46 -7.33
C ASN A 45 -12.15 6.06 -8.74
N SER A 46 -11.43 7.16 -8.88
CA SER A 46 -11.15 7.78 -10.18
C SER A 46 -10.52 6.78 -11.15
N LYS A 47 -10.74 7.01 -12.45
CA LYS A 47 -10.03 6.27 -13.50
C LYS A 47 -8.57 6.73 -13.64
N ASP A 48 -8.26 7.92 -13.15
CA ASP A 48 -6.89 8.44 -13.08
C ASP A 48 -6.17 7.90 -11.83
N GLU A 49 -5.15 7.09 -12.03
CA GLU A 49 -4.33 6.54 -10.93
C GLU A 49 -3.63 7.65 -10.12
N PHE A 50 -3.31 8.79 -10.73
CA PHE A 50 -2.72 9.90 -10.00
C PHE A 50 -3.71 10.48 -8.98
N GLU A 51 -4.96 10.71 -9.37
CA GLU A 51 -6.01 11.15 -8.45
C GLU A 51 -6.30 10.11 -7.36
N GLN A 52 -6.30 8.81 -7.69
CA GLN A 52 -6.37 7.75 -6.67
C GLN A 52 -5.23 7.86 -5.66
N GLY A 53 -4.01 8.16 -6.13
CA GLY A 53 -2.84 8.37 -5.28
C GLY A 53 -2.99 9.57 -4.36
N VAL A 54 -3.54 10.68 -4.87
CA VAL A 54 -3.89 11.87 -4.06
C VAL A 54 -4.93 11.51 -3.00
N ALA A 55 -6.00 10.80 -3.38
CA ALA A 55 -7.03 10.35 -2.44
C ALA A 55 -6.47 9.45 -1.33
N LEU A 56 -5.62 8.47 -1.69
CA LEU A 56 -4.97 7.59 -0.72
C LEU A 56 -4.05 8.37 0.23
N ARG A 57 -3.33 9.37 -0.28
CA ARG A 57 -2.47 10.26 0.51
C ARG A 57 -3.28 11.07 1.51
N ASN A 58 -4.39 11.66 1.08
CA ASN A 58 -5.26 12.46 1.94
C ASN A 58 -5.92 11.60 3.03
N LEU A 59 -6.52 10.47 2.65
CA LEU A 59 -7.13 9.51 3.57
C LEU A 59 -6.14 8.98 4.60
N GLY A 60 -4.92 8.68 4.15
CA GLY A 60 -3.86 8.15 5.00
C GLY A 60 -3.08 9.18 5.81
N GLY A 61 -3.31 10.47 5.60
CA GLY A 61 -2.52 11.52 6.23
C GLY A 61 -1.04 11.45 5.84
N GLU A 62 -0.75 11.09 4.57
CA GLU A 62 0.61 10.82 4.10
C GLU A 62 1.36 12.10 3.74
N MET A 63 1.73 12.83 4.80
CA MET A 63 2.52 14.06 4.72
C MET A 63 3.54 14.10 5.85
N GLY A 64 4.62 14.83 5.65
CA GLY A 64 5.63 15.04 6.68
C GLY A 64 5.10 16.00 7.75
N ALA A 65 5.13 15.59 9.01
CA ALA A 65 4.59 16.39 10.13
C ALA A 65 5.31 17.76 10.26
N VAL A 66 6.62 17.79 10.04
CA VAL A 66 7.45 19.01 10.18
C VAL A 66 7.54 19.78 8.87
N THR A 67 7.79 19.09 7.76
CA THR A 67 8.11 19.75 6.47
C THR A 67 6.90 19.94 5.57
N GLY A 68 5.76 19.34 5.87
CA GLY A 68 4.57 19.33 5.00
C GLY A 68 4.80 18.66 3.64
N ARG A 69 5.90 17.90 3.48
CA ARG A 69 6.20 17.20 2.22
C ARG A 69 5.20 16.09 1.97
N LEU A 70 4.66 16.06 0.76
CA LEU A 70 3.80 14.98 0.30
C LEU A 70 4.58 13.67 0.23
N ARG A 71 3.97 12.58 0.70
CA ARG A 71 4.49 11.23 0.51
C ARG A 71 3.85 10.62 -0.72
N ARG A 72 4.66 10.00 -1.56
CA ARG A 72 4.20 9.19 -2.67
C ARG A 72 3.44 7.98 -2.13
N THR A 73 2.34 7.60 -2.76
CA THR A 73 1.46 6.52 -2.31
C THR A 73 1.20 5.52 -3.43
N GLY A 74 0.99 4.26 -3.05
CA GLY A 74 0.71 3.18 -4.00
C GLY A 74 0.11 1.96 -3.31
N TRP A 75 -0.33 0.99 -4.10
CA TRP A 75 -0.86 -0.26 -3.57
C TRP A 75 0.18 -1.05 -2.79
N LEU A 76 -0.26 -1.88 -1.84
CA LEU A 76 0.63 -2.74 -1.06
C LEU A 76 1.48 -3.62 -1.98
N ASP A 77 2.78 -3.65 -1.70
CA ASP A 77 3.81 -4.32 -2.48
C ASP A 77 4.37 -5.53 -1.72
N ILE A 78 3.89 -6.74 -2.05
CA ILE A 78 4.31 -7.98 -1.40
C ILE A 78 5.80 -8.27 -1.62
N PRO A 79 6.38 -8.17 -2.84
CA PRO A 79 7.82 -8.31 -3.03
C PRO A 79 8.66 -7.44 -2.10
N LEU A 80 8.34 -6.13 -2.01
CA LEU A 80 9.05 -5.21 -1.11
C LEU A 80 8.84 -5.56 0.36
N LEU A 81 7.63 -5.95 0.74
CA LEU A 81 7.32 -6.32 2.13
C LEU A 81 8.03 -7.61 2.54
N LYS A 82 8.09 -8.63 1.67
CA LYS A 82 8.87 -9.85 1.90
C LYS A 82 10.36 -9.56 2.08
N TYR A 83 10.89 -8.68 1.26
CA TYR A 83 12.28 -8.24 1.40
C TYR A 83 12.51 -7.56 2.76
N ALA A 84 11.63 -6.63 3.14
CA ALA A 84 11.72 -5.94 4.43
C ALA A 84 11.63 -6.93 5.62
N ILE A 85 10.70 -7.88 5.59
CA ILE A 85 10.57 -8.95 6.60
C ILE A 85 11.88 -9.72 6.74
N LYS A 86 12.45 -10.16 5.62
CA LYS A 86 13.72 -10.90 5.59
C LYS A 86 14.88 -10.08 6.15
N MET A 87 15.00 -8.82 5.73
CA MET A 87 16.11 -7.95 6.16
C MET A 87 16.05 -7.58 7.64
N ASN A 88 14.83 -7.51 8.20
CA ASN A 88 14.61 -7.20 9.62
C ASN A 88 14.43 -8.46 10.49
N ASN A 89 14.51 -9.65 9.92
CA ASN A 89 14.27 -10.92 10.61
C ASN A 89 12.95 -10.90 11.42
N ALA A 90 11.88 -10.32 10.82
CA ALA A 90 10.61 -10.13 11.52
C ALA A 90 9.85 -11.45 11.64
N THR A 91 9.50 -11.81 12.87
CA THR A 91 8.76 -13.05 13.22
C THR A 91 7.26 -12.80 13.38
N GLU A 92 6.87 -11.55 13.61
CA GLU A 92 5.48 -11.11 13.79
C GLU A 92 5.25 -9.77 13.12
N LEU A 93 4.03 -9.49 12.71
CA LEU A 93 3.65 -8.28 12.00
C LEU A 93 2.47 -7.57 12.66
N VAL A 94 2.47 -6.25 12.52
CA VAL A 94 1.35 -5.37 12.87
C VAL A 94 0.90 -4.65 11.61
N LEU A 95 -0.36 -4.81 11.24
CA LEU A 95 -0.99 -4.14 10.09
C LEU A 95 -1.73 -2.89 10.55
N THR A 96 -1.42 -1.76 9.95
CA THR A 96 -2.07 -0.47 10.24
C THR A 96 -2.72 0.14 9.01
N LYS A 97 -3.55 1.16 9.20
CA LYS A 97 -4.19 1.91 8.11
C LYS A 97 -5.06 1.04 7.19
N LEU A 98 -5.60 -0.08 7.72
CA LEU A 98 -6.53 -0.91 6.96
C LEU A 98 -7.88 -0.20 6.80
N ASP A 99 -8.29 0.54 7.82
CA ASP A 99 -9.53 1.31 7.92
C ASP A 99 -9.79 2.22 6.73
N ILE A 100 -8.77 2.90 6.22
CA ILE A 100 -8.94 3.87 5.12
C ILE A 100 -9.24 3.22 3.76
N LEU A 101 -8.98 1.93 3.61
CA LEU A 101 -9.16 1.23 2.33
C LEU A 101 -10.62 0.94 1.99
N ASN A 102 -11.56 1.06 2.95
CA ASN A 102 -13.00 0.91 2.70
C ASN A 102 -13.58 2.00 1.79
N LYS A 103 -12.89 3.12 1.60
CA LYS A 103 -13.28 4.20 0.68
C LYS A 103 -13.06 3.85 -0.80
N PHE A 104 -12.29 2.80 -1.08
CA PHE A 104 -12.05 2.29 -2.43
C PHE A 104 -13.10 1.24 -2.81
N LYS A 105 -13.42 1.11 -4.10
CA LYS A 105 -14.30 0.04 -4.61
C LYS A 105 -13.63 -1.34 -4.56
N LYS A 106 -12.30 -1.37 -4.69
CA LYS A 106 -11.49 -2.60 -4.66
C LYS A 106 -10.12 -2.28 -4.08
N ILE A 107 -9.63 -3.17 -3.24
CA ILE A 107 -8.25 -3.14 -2.73
C ILE A 107 -7.38 -3.95 -3.68
N LYS A 108 -6.27 -3.38 -4.15
CA LYS A 108 -5.29 -4.08 -4.97
C LYS A 108 -4.02 -4.36 -4.16
N VAL A 109 -3.44 -5.53 -4.37
CA VAL A 109 -2.16 -5.94 -3.77
C VAL A 109 -1.25 -6.43 -4.88
N CYS A 110 -0.06 -5.86 -5.00
CA CYS A 110 0.96 -6.36 -5.92
C CYS A 110 1.55 -7.66 -5.34
N THR A 111 1.29 -8.76 -6.02
CA THR A 111 1.72 -10.09 -5.57
C THR A 111 3.05 -10.53 -6.17
N HIS A 112 3.36 -10.04 -7.37
CA HIS A 112 4.56 -10.40 -8.14
C HIS A 112 4.96 -9.25 -9.04
N TYR A 113 6.23 -9.27 -9.47
CA TYR A 113 6.73 -8.49 -10.58
C TYR A 113 6.87 -9.35 -11.83
N ILE A 114 6.66 -8.76 -13.00
CA ILE A 114 7.14 -9.26 -14.27
C ILE A 114 8.28 -8.34 -14.68
N ILE A 115 9.51 -8.84 -14.65
CA ILE A 115 10.71 -8.12 -15.06
C ILE A 115 10.89 -8.37 -16.55
N LYS A 116 10.82 -7.33 -17.37
CA LYS A 116 11.05 -7.45 -18.82
C LYS A 116 12.48 -7.89 -19.10
N SER A 117 12.63 -8.85 -20.01
CA SER A 117 13.95 -9.23 -20.53
C SER A 117 14.47 -8.16 -21.50
N HIS A 118 15.76 -7.83 -21.42
CA HIS A 118 16.41 -6.98 -22.43
C HIS A 118 16.63 -7.72 -23.77
N ALA A 119 16.54 -9.05 -23.78
CA ALA A 119 16.66 -9.84 -25.00
C ALA A 119 15.34 -9.81 -25.79
N LYS A 120 15.41 -9.41 -27.07
CA LYS A 120 14.27 -9.42 -28.00
C LYS A 120 13.62 -10.81 -28.03
N GLY A 121 12.28 -10.86 -27.91
CA GLY A 121 11.50 -12.10 -28.02
C GLY A 121 11.43 -12.98 -26.77
N ARG A 122 12.09 -12.63 -25.67
CA ARG A 122 11.96 -13.39 -24.41
C ARG A 122 10.85 -12.83 -23.54
N ALA A 123 9.97 -13.69 -23.05
CA ALA A 123 8.96 -13.35 -22.06
C ALA A 123 9.63 -12.84 -20.76
N GLY A 124 9.01 -11.87 -20.11
CA GLY A 124 9.49 -11.37 -18.82
C GLY A 124 9.44 -12.44 -17.72
N LYS A 125 10.41 -12.42 -16.81
CA LYS A 125 10.44 -13.31 -15.64
C LYS A 125 9.43 -12.84 -14.58
N LYS A 126 8.47 -13.70 -14.22
CA LYS A 126 7.58 -13.47 -13.09
C LYS A 126 8.32 -13.87 -11.79
N THR A 127 8.35 -12.97 -10.80
CA THR A 127 9.09 -13.17 -9.55
C THR A 127 8.45 -12.41 -8.38
N GLN A 128 8.72 -12.89 -7.15
CA GLN A 128 8.49 -12.14 -5.92
C GLN A 128 9.79 -11.57 -5.34
N GLU A 129 10.91 -11.77 -6.00
CA GLU A 129 12.19 -11.20 -5.60
C GLU A 129 12.37 -9.81 -6.16
N ILE A 130 13.03 -8.96 -5.38
CA ILE A 130 13.41 -7.62 -5.82
C ILE A 130 14.62 -7.75 -6.75
N PRO A 131 14.60 -7.15 -7.95
CA PRO A 131 15.79 -7.10 -8.80
C PRO A 131 16.91 -6.33 -8.13
N PHE A 132 18.16 -6.74 -8.39
CA PHE A 132 19.36 -6.09 -7.82
C PHE A 132 19.37 -4.57 -8.07
N ASP A 133 19.01 -4.14 -9.26
CA ASP A 133 18.84 -2.71 -9.57
C ASP A 133 17.36 -2.42 -9.90
N LEU A 134 16.61 -2.09 -8.86
CA LEU A 134 15.20 -1.76 -8.97
C LEU A 134 14.96 -0.47 -9.80
N SER A 135 15.95 0.43 -9.83
CA SER A 135 15.83 1.72 -10.54
C SER A 135 15.90 1.56 -12.06
N ARG A 136 16.65 0.56 -12.55
CA ARG A 136 16.83 0.27 -13.97
C ARG A 136 15.90 -0.83 -14.49
N ALA A 137 15.34 -1.63 -13.59
CA ALA A 137 14.48 -2.73 -13.99
C ALA A 137 13.16 -2.22 -14.58
N GLN A 138 12.80 -2.73 -15.77
CA GLN A 138 11.48 -2.51 -16.33
C GLN A 138 10.50 -3.50 -15.70
N ILE A 139 9.74 -3.02 -14.71
CA ILE A 139 8.83 -3.81 -13.90
C ILE A 139 7.38 -3.56 -14.32
N LYS A 140 6.62 -4.66 -14.47
CA LYS A 140 5.17 -4.65 -14.51
C LYS A 140 4.65 -5.35 -13.26
N CYS A 141 3.88 -4.65 -12.43
CA CYS A 141 3.24 -5.22 -11.26
C CYS A 141 2.07 -6.13 -11.63
N VAL A 142 1.96 -7.27 -10.94
CA VAL A 142 0.83 -8.21 -11.05
C VAL A 142 -0.01 -8.07 -9.80
N TYR A 143 -1.25 -7.64 -9.97
CA TYR A 143 -2.16 -7.35 -8.88
C TYR A 143 -3.17 -8.47 -8.65
N LYS A 144 -3.48 -8.71 -7.38
CA LYS A 144 -4.69 -9.39 -6.92
C LYS A 144 -5.63 -8.35 -6.32
N SER A 145 -6.93 -8.46 -6.65
CA SER A 145 -7.96 -7.55 -6.13
C SER A 145 -8.77 -8.24 -5.05
N PHE A 146 -9.17 -7.45 -4.05
CA PHE A 146 -10.03 -7.87 -2.95
C PHE A 146 -11.26 -6.98 -2.88
N PRO A 147 -12.41 -7.52 -2.47
CA PRO A 147 -13.56 -6.71 -2.12
C PRO A 147 -13.25 -5.89 -0.87
N VAL A 148 -13.96 -4.78 -0.72
CA VAL A 148 -13.95 -3.99 0.51
C VAL A 148 -15.10 -4.41 1.40
N TRP A 149 -14.96 -4.17 2.70
CA TRP A 149 -16.02 -4.35 3.70
C TRP A 149 -16.95 -3.14 3.73
N LYS A 150 -18.11 -3.30 4.34
CA LYS A 150 -19.08 -2.21 4.57
C LYS A 150 -18.80 -1.53 5.90
N GLY A 151 -19.06 -0.23 5.98
CA GLY A 151 -18.92 0.56 7.22
C GLY A 151 -17.47 0.78 7.66
N GLU A 152 -17.31 1.35 8.84
CA GLU A 152 -15.99 1.61 9.42
C GLU A 152 -15.51 0.37 10.19
N LEU A 153 -14.21 0.07 10.12
CA LEU A 153 -13.64 -1.09 10.83
C LEU A 153 -13.74 -0.96 12.35
N SER A 154 -13.66 0.27 12.88
CA SER A 154 -13.83 0.56 14.29
C SER A 154 -15.19 0.10 14.86
N ASP A 155 -16.25 0.11 14.03
CA ASP A 155 -17.60 -0.29 14.44
C ASP A 155 -17.73 -1.79 14.70
N TYR A 156 -16.80 -2.58 14.21
CA TYR A 156 -16.77 -4.04 14.42
C TYR A 156 -16.13 -4.46 15.76
N GLY A 157 -15.64 -3.51 16.53
CA GLY A 157 -15.02 -3.77 17.85
C GLY A 157 -13.78 -4.67 17.72
N LYS A 158 -13.77 -5.79 18.48
CA LYS A 158 -12.64 -6.73 18.49
C LYS A 158 -12.67 -7.80 17.38
N LYS A 159 -13.54 -7.65 16.37
CA LYS A 159 -13.66 -8.60 15.26
C LYS A 159 -13.42 -7.86 13.95
N LEU A 160 -12.98 -8.58 12.92
CA LEU A 160 -12.91 -8.07 11.57
C LEU A 160 -14.08 -8.61 10.76
N PRO A 161 -14.70 -7.79 9.88
CA PRO A 161 -15.64 -8.29 8.89
C PRO A 161 -14.96 -9.31 7.98
N LYS A 162 -15.75 -10.19 7.37
CA LYS A 162 -15.24 -11.31 6.58
C LYS A 162 -14.23 -10.87 5.50
N GLU A 163 -14.54 -9.83 4.76
CA GLU A 163 -13.70 -9.34 3.66
C GLU A 163 -12.33 -8.85 4.17
N ALA A 164 -12.31 -8.12 5.29
CA ALA A 164 -11.08 -7.66 5.93
C ALA A 164 -10.29 -8.85 6.50
N LEU A 165 -10.96 -9.82 7.12
CA LEU A 165 -10.32 -11.02 7.64
C LEU A 165 -9.72 -11.88 6.52
N ASP A 166 -10.42 -12.04 5.40
CA ASP A 166 -9.93 -12.78 4.23
C ASP A 166 -8.70 -12.07 3.60
N TYR A 167 -8.71 -10.75 3.58
CA TYR A 167 -7.54 -9.95 3.17
C TYR A 167 -6.34 -10.18 4.09
N VAL A 168 -6.53 -10.10 5.39
CA VAL A 168 -5.45 -10.31 6.39
C VAL A 168 -4.90 -11.73 6.31
N LYS A 169 -5.77 -12.76 6.25
CA LYS A 169 -5.36 -14.17 6.08
C LYS A 169 -4.57 -14.40 4.78
N PHE A 170 -4.96 -13.72 3.70
CA PHE A 170 -4.20 -13.78 2.45
C PHE A 170 -2.79 -13.21 2.63
N LEU A 171 -2.65 -12.07 3.32
CA LEU A 171 -1.34 -11.46 3.60
C LEU A 171 -0.47 -12.42 4.42
N GLU A 172 -0.98 -12.97 5.52
CA GLU A 172 -0.26 -13.92 6.37
C GLU A 172 0.24 -15.14 5.59
N LYS A 173 -0.69 -15.77 4.83
CA LYS A 173 -0.33 -16.91 3.99
C LYS A 173 0.76 -16.57 2.98
N THR A 174 0.69 -15.36 2.39
CA THR A 174 1.63 -14.96 1.35
C THR A 174 2.98 -14.55 1.92
N LEU A 175 2.99 -13.91 3.09
CA LEU A 175 4.20 -13.43 3.77
C LEU A 175 4.86 -14.52 4.61
N SER A 176 4.14 -15.58 4.98
CA SER A 176 4.56 -16.66 5.89
C SER A 176 4.96 -16.14 7.28
N VAL A 177 4.34 -15.06 7.72
CA VAL A 177 4.55 -14.44 9.04
C VAL A 177 3.19 -14.01 9.59
N PRO A 178 2.86 -14.31 10.87
CA PRO A 178 1.58 -13.95 11.46
C PRO A 178 1.42 -12.43 11.61
N ILE A 179 0.20 -11.95 11.40
CA ILE A 179 -0.20 -10.57 11.69
C ILE A 179 -0.95 -10.59 13.01
N ILE A 180 -0.29 -10.20 14.09
CA ILE A 180 -0.80 -10.33 15.45
C ILE A 180 -1.73 -9.18 15.86
N TYR A 181 -1.55 -7.99 15.28
CA TYR A 181 -2.41 -6.83 15.49
C TYR A 181 -2.86 -6.22 14.16
N VAL A 182 -4.12 -5.80 14.10
CA VAL A 182 -4.70 -5.07 12.98
C VAL A 182 -5.34 -3.79 13.49
N GLY A 183 -4.78 -2.64 13.09
CA GLY A 183 -5.37 -1.33 13.37
C GLY A 183 -6.65 -1.12 12.55
N THR A 184 -7.72 -0.74 13.21
CA THR A 184 -9.06 -0.55 12.66
C THR A 184 -9.52 0.91 12.68
N GLY A 185 -8.65 1.82 13.11
CA GLY A 185 -8.90 3.26 13.17
C GLY A 185 -7.73 4.00 13.83
N PRO A 186 -7.85 5.32 14.05
CA PRO A 186 -6.77 6.16 14.54
C PRO A 186 -6.54 6.08 16.07
N GLU A 187 -7.54 5.65 16.84
CA GLU A 187 -7.48 5.65 18.30
C GLU A 187 -6.74 4.40 18.82
N GLU A 188 -6.18 4.49 20.04
CA GLU A 188 -5.43 3.41 20.68
C GLU A 188 -6.22 2.10 20.77
N HIS A 189 -7.50 2.21 21.12
CA HIS A 189 -8.40 1.04 21.25
C HIS A 189 -8.92 0.51 19.91
N HIS A 190 -8.70 1.21 18.79
CA HIS A 190 -9.03 0.76 17.44
C HIS A 190 -8.01 -0.27 16.95
N CYS A 191 -7.94 -1.41 17.64
CA CYS A 191 -7.04 -2.50 17.33
C CYS A 191 -7.69 -3.85 17.58
N VAL A 192 -7.53 -4.78 16.64
CA VAL A 192 -7.92 -6.18 16.77
C VAL A 192 -6.68 -7.01 17.01
N GLU A 193 -6.62 -7.64 18.17
CA GLU A 193 -5.62 -8.63 18.55
C GLU A 193 -6.03 -10.02 18.05
N ARG A 194 -5.10 -10.82 17.50
CA ARG A 194 -5.49 -12.01 16.75
C ARG A 194 -5.03 -13.35 17.30
N TYR A 195 -3.95 -13.43 18.01
CA TYR A 195 -3.33 -14.73 18.33
C TYR A 195 -3.09 -14.99 19.81
N TRP A 196 -3.47 -14.08 20.68
CA TRP A 196 -3.34 -14.31 22.11
C TRP A 196 -4.61 -14.99 22.64
N LYS A 197 -4.55 -16.30 22.78
CA LYS A 197 -5.47 -17.10 23.60
C LYS A 197 -4.67 -17.96 24.57
#